data_1e6f737e0a7b1a06261cbef35bf57290
#
_entry.id   1e6f737e0a7b1a06261cbef35bf57290
#
_cell.length_a   1.000
_cell.length_b   1.000
_cell.length_c   1.000
_cell.angle_alpha   90.00
_cell.angle_beta   90.00
_cell.angle_gamma   90.00
#
_symmetry.space_group_name_H-M   'P 1'
#
loop_
_entity.id
_entity.type
_entity.pdbx_description
1 polymer ?
#
loop_
_entity_poly.entity_id
_entity_poly.type
_entity_poly.pdbx_seq_one_letter_code
_entity_poly.pdbx_strand_id
1 'polypeptide(L)'
;MSRSISLVAGLALALAAAGAWAGPEDAMNKAGCLACHAKDKKIVGPSFKDIAAKYKGQDVVAKLVEKVRKGGSGSFGPVPMAPNPPEKINDADLTEAVKLILAS
;
A
#
# COMPACT_ATOMS: atom_id res chain seq x y z
N MET A 1 59.61 15.31 -18.44
CA MET A 1 58.45 15.11 -19.29
C MET A 1 57.38 14.45 -18.47
N SER A 2 56.45 15.25 -18.02
CA SER A 2 55.33 14.78 -17.18
C SER A 2 54.18 14.35 -18.07
N ARG A 3 53.86 13.07 -18.04
CA ARG A 3 52.65 12.57 -18.68
C ARG A 3 51.54 12.54 -17.63
N SER A 4 50.69 13.52 -17.69
CA SER A 4 49.45 13.55 -16.90
C SER A 4 48.52 12.49 -17.44
N ILE A 5 48.34 11.43 -16.69
CA ILE A 5 47.28 10.46 -16.94
C ILE A 5 46.06 11.02 -16.28
N SER A 6 45.17 11.59 -17.08
CA SER A 6 43.84 11.96 -16.63
C SER A 6 43.03 10.68 -16.43
N LEU A 7 42.91 10.25 -15.19
CA LEU A 7 41.92 9.26 -14.82
C LEU A 7 40.54 9.94 -14.91
N VAL A 8 39.86 9.71 -15.99
CA VAL A 8 38.42 9.96 -16.05
C VAL A 8 37.78 8.85 -15.22
N ALA A 9 37.52 9.16 -13.98
CA ALA A 9 36.64 8.33 -13.18
C ALA A 9 35.25 8.41 -13.81
N GLY A 10 34.90 7.41 -14.60
CA GLY A 10 33.55 7.22 -15.07
C GLY A 10 32.69 6.99 -13.86
N LEU A 11 31.91 8.01 -13.48
CA LEU A 11 30.85 7.88 -12.52
C LEU A 11 29.78 7.00 -13.18
N ALA A 12 29.85 5.70 -12.94
CA ALA A 12 28.77 4.83 -13.26
C ALA A 12 27.63 5.21 -12.30
N LEU A 13 26.74 6.09 -12.73
CA LEU A 13 25.43 6.22 -12.12
C LEU A 13 24.76 4.87 -12.32
N ALA A 14 24.85 4.03 -11.31
CA ALA A 14 23.88 2.96 -11.15
C ALA A 14 22.54 3.65 -10.88
N LEU A 15 21.82 3.96 -11.93
CA LEU A 15 20.39 4.15 -11.83
C LEU A 15 19.85 2.82 -11.35
N ALA A 16 19.80 2.66 -10.03
CA ALA A 16 18.91 1.68 -9.45
C ALA A 16 17.59 1.89 -10.14
N ALA A 17 17.08 0.86 -10.79
CA ALA A 17 15.80 0.91 -11.44
C ALA A 17 14.74 1.13 -10.36
N ALA A 18 14.58 2.38 -9.90
CA ALA A 18 13.54 2.81 -8.99
C ALA A 18 12.15 2.69 -9.61
N GLY A 19 12.06 2.26 -10.88
CA GLY A 19 10.81 2.14 -11.63
C GLY A 19 10.16 0.77 -11.59
N ALA A 20 10.76 -0.25 -10.92
CA ALA A 20 10.21 -1.61 -10.94
C ALA A 20 9.25 -1.92 -9.79
N TRP A 21 9.12 -1.06 -8.81
CA TRP A 21 8.19 -1.21 -7.69
C TRP A 21 6.98 -0.33 -7.91
N ALA A 22 5.92 -0.92 -8.43
CA ALA A 22 4.59 -0.42 -8.23
C ALA A 22 4.32 -0.51 -6.73
N GLY A 23 4.32 0.59 -6.01
CA GLY A 23 4.11 0.64 -4.58
C GLY A 23 2.72 0.14 -4.15
N PRO A 24 2.42 0.13 -2.84
CA PRO A 24 1.14 -0.33 -2.33
C PRO A 24 -0.06 0.42 -2.91
N GLU A 25 0.08 1.68 -3.25
CA GLU A 25 -0.98 2.47 -3.90
C GLU A 25 -1.39 1.91 -5.27
N ASP A 26 -0.43 1.51 -6.08
CA ASP A 26 -0.70 0.88 -7.37
C ASP A 26 -1.38 -0.48 -7.21
N ALA A 27 -0.92 -1.28 -6.26
CA ALA A 27 -1.52 -2.56 -5.93
C ALA A 27 -2.97 -2.42 -5.43
N MET A 28 -3.24 -1.43 -4.60
CA MET A 28 -4.60 -1.10 -4.14
C MET A 28 -5.50 -0.67 -5.29
N ASN A 29 -4.99 0.14 -6.19
CA ASN A 29 -5.73 0.59 -7.37
C ASN A 29 -6.09 -0.59 -8.28
N LYS A 30 -5.15 -1.46 -8.56
CA LYS A 30 -5.38 -2.68 -9.37
C LYS A 30 -6.36 -3.65 -8.70
N ALA A 31 -6.33 -3.75 -7.38
CA ALA A 31 -7.25 -4.59 -6.63
C ALA A 31 -8.66 -4.01 -6.51
N GLY A 32 -8.88 -2.76 -6.91
CA GLY A 32 -10.18 -2.11 -6.86
C GLY A 32 -10.53 -1.48 -5.51
N CYS A 33 -9.58 -1.31 -4.61
CA CYS A 33 -9.81 -0.72 -3.28
C CYS A 33 -10.42 0.69 -3.37
N LEU A 34 -9.97 1.48 -4.33
CA LEU A 34 -10.40 2.87 -4.51
C LEU A 34 -11.81 3.01 -5.13
N ALA A 35 -12.43 1.91 -5.54
CA ALA A 35 -13.83 1.92 -5.92
C ALA A 35 -14.77 2.11 -4.71
N CYS A 36 -14.34 1.67 -3.53
CA CYS A 36 -15.13 1.70 -2.30
C CYS A 36 -14.53 2.57 -1.20
N HIS A 37 -13.25 2.87 -1.26
CA HIS A 37 -12.54 3.67 -0.28
C HIS A 37 -11.88 4.90 -0.91
N ALA A 38 -11.90 6.00 -0.18
CA ALA A 38 -11.11 7.20 -0.50
C ALA A 38 -10.26 7.57 0.71
N LYS A 39 -9.31 8.47 0.51
CA LYS A 39 -8.41 8.90 1.57
C LYS A 39 -9.15 9.66 2.68
N ASP A 40 -9.98 10.61 2.32
CA ASP A 40 -10.55 11.62 3.22
C ASP A 40 -12.07 11.58 3.33
N LYS A 41 -12.76 10.75 2.58
CA LYS A 41 -14.23 10.69 2.58
C LYS A 41 -14.74 9.27 2.47
N LYS A 42 -15.91 9.04 3.06
CA LYS A 42 -16.66 7.81 2.88
C LYS A 42 -17.26 7.75 1.47
N ILE A 43 -17.09 6.60 0.82
CA ILE A 43 -17.79 6.28 -0.44
C ILE A 43 -18.75 5.13 -0.15
N VAL A 44 -18.36 3.90 -0.44
CA VAL A 44 -19.08 2.69 -0.02
C VAL A 44 -18.56 2.23 1.34
N GLY A 45 -17.24 2.17 1.48
CA GLY A 45 -16.56 1.87 2.73
C GLY A 45 -16.05 3.13 3.44
N PRO A 46 -15.51 2.98 4.66
CA PRO A 46 -14.94 4.09 5.40
C PRO A 46 -13.74 4.69 4.68
N SER A 47 -13.46 5.97 4.94
CA SER A 47 -12.22 6.61 4.47
C SER A 47 -11.00 5.95 5.12
N PHE A 48 -9.87 6.00 4.47
CA PHE A 48 -8.61 5.52 5.06
C PHE A 48 -8.27 6.29 6.33
N LYS A 49 -8.58 7.57 6.36
CA LYS A 49 -8.39 8.42 7.54
C LYS A 49 -9.21 7.96 8.73
N ASP A 50 -10.46 7.56 8.52
CA ASP A 50 -11.32 7.03 9.57
C ASP A 50 -10.85 5.65 10.06
N ILE A 51 -10.35 4.81 9.16
CA ILE A 51 -9.74 3.54 9.53
C ILE A 51 -8.52 3.77 10.42
N ALA A 52 -7.63 4.65 10.01
CA ALA A 52 -6.45 5.01 10.78
C ALA A 52 -6.81 5.57 12.17
N ALA A 53 -7.82 6.42 12.25
CA ALA A 53 -8.29 6.99 13.52
C ALA A 53 -8.86 5.92 14.46
N LYS A 54 -9.65 4.98 13.95
CA LYS A 54 -10.24 3.91 14.73
C LYS A 54 -9.19 3.01 15.38
N TYR A 55 -8.11 2.72 14.67
CA TYR A 55 -7.08 1.78 15.11
C TYR A 55 -5.81 2.45 15.63
N LYS A 56 -5.84 3.77 15.83
CA LYS A 56 -4.69 4.54 16.31
C LYS A 56 -4.08 3.94 17.58
N GLY A 57 -2.77 3.70 17.56
CA GLY A 57 -2.03 3.16 18.70
C GLY A 57 -2.21 1.65 18.89
N GLN A 58 -2.90 0.96 17.99
CA GLN A 58 -3.11 -0.48 18.05
C GLN A 58 -2.24 -1.21 17.03
N ASP A 59 -1.74 -2.39 17.40
CA ASP A 59 -1.03 -3.28 16.49
C ASP A 59 -2.04 -4.21 15.81
N VAL A 60 -2.57 -3.78 14.68
CA VAL A 60 -3.66 -4.48 13.97
C VAL A 60 -3.34 -4.82 12.53
N VAL A 61 -2.09 -4.72 12.09
CA VAL A 61 -1.73 -4.97 10.67
C VAL A 61 -2.17 -6.37 10.24
N ALA A 62 -1.80 -7.40 10.97
CA ALA A 62 -2.17 -8.78 10.66
C ALA A 62 -3.69 -9.00 10.66
N LYS A 63 -4.38 -8.42 11.61
CA LYS A 63 -5.84 -8.48 11.73
C LYS A 63 -6.54 -7.83 10.53
N LEU A 64 -6.06 -6.67 10.10
CA LEU A 64 -6.62 -5.96 8.95
C LEU A 64 -6.27 -6.61 7.62
N VAL A 65 -5.09 -7.20 7.49
CA VAL A 65 -4.74 -8.04 6.34
C VAL A 65 -5.74 -9.20 6.21
N GLU A 66 -6.02 -9.89 7.28
CA GLU A 66 -7.02 -10.96 7.30
C GLU A 66 -8.43 -10.45 6.96
N LYS A 67 -8.80 -9.30 7.49
CA LYS A 67 -10.09 -8.65 7.18
C LYS A 67 -10.24 -8.35 5.69
N VAL A 68 -9.23 -7.84 5.04
CA VAL A 68 -9.24 -7.56 3.60
C VAL A 68 -9.34 -8.86 2.80
N ARG A 69 -8.64 -9.91 3.21
CA ARG A 69 -8.70 -11.23 2.57
C ARG A 69 -10.10 -11.82 2.62
N LYS A 70 -10.72 -11.83 3.78
CA LYS A 70 -12.01 -12.48 4.04
C LYS A 70 -13.20 -11.59 3.70
N GLY A 71 -13.04 -10.27 3.77
CA GLY A 71 -14.14 -9.34 3.66
C GLY A 71 -15.07 -9.39 4.86
N GLY A 72 -16.33 -9.05 4.64
CA GLY A 72 -17.37 -9.06 5.67
C GLY A 72 -17.77 -7.68 6.14
N SER A 73 -18.59 -7.63 7.17
CA SER A 73 -19.17 -6.40 7.71
C SER A 73 -19.03 -6.33 9.24
N GLY A 74 -19.43 -5.21 9.83
CA GLY A 74 -19.55 -5.01 11.27
C GLY A 74 -18.48 -4.09 11.88
N SER A 75 -17.29 -3.96 11.29
CA SER A 75 -16.27 -3.05 11.82
C SER A 75 -16.64 -1.58 11.61
N PHE A 76 -17.30 -1.26 10.51
CA PHE A 76 -17.77 0.08 10.15
C PHE A 76 -19.23 0.07 9.66
N GLY A 77 -20.07 -0.71 10.31
CA GLY A 77 -21.48 -0.80 9.99
C GLY A 77 -21.84 -2.02 9.14
N PRO A 78 -23.07 -2.05 8.58
CA PRO A 78 -23.64 -3.25 7.97
C PRO A 78 -23.24 -3.49 6.53
N VAL A 79 -22.63 -2.52 5.84
CA VAL A 79 -22.24 -2.67 4.44
C VAL A 79 -21.07 -3.65 4.32
N PRO A 80 -21.22 -4.75 3.57
CA PRO A 80 -20.16 -5.73 3.48
C PRO A 80 -19.04 -5.29 2.54
N MET A 81 -17.82 -5.63 2.92
CA MET A 81 -16.65 -5.56 2.06
C MET A 81 -16.48 -6.90 1.33
N ALA A 82 -16.23 -6.86 0.02
CA ALA A 82 -15.95 -8.07 -0.74
C ALA A 82 -14.60 -8.66 -0.34
N PRO A 83 -14.44 -9.99 -0.38
CA PRO A 83 -13.14 -10.61 -0.14
C PRO A 83 -12.14 -10.28 -1.25
N ASN A 84 -10.86 -10.22 -0.87
CA ASN A 84 -9.76 -9.94 -1.79
C ASN A 84 -8.75 -11.08 -1.73
N PRO A 85 -8.81 -12.04 -2.67
CA PRO A 85 -7.88 -13.17 -2.71
C PRO A 85 -6.49 -12.75 -3.18
N PRO A 86 -5.47 -13.62 -3.01
CA PRO A 86 -4.09 -13.32 -3.43
C PRO A 86 -3.92 -12.97 -4.91
N GLU A 87 -4.83 -13.41 -5.78
CA GLU A 87 -4.82 -13.06 -7.20
C GLU A 87 -5.11 -11.58 -7.45
N LYS A 88 -5.84 -10.92 -6.54
CA LYS A 88 -6.13 -9.48 -6.62
C LYS A 88 -5.00 -8.64 -6.05
N ILE A 89 -4.43 -9.06 -4.93
CA ILE A 89 -3.34 -8.39 -4.24
C ILE A 89 -2.56 -9.42 -3.44
N ASN A 90 -1.25 -9.52 -3.66
CA ASN A 90 -0.40 -10.47 -2.95
C ASN A 90 -0.18 -10.05 -1.48
N ASP A 91 0.32 -10.97 -0.66
CA ASP A 91 0.49 -10.74 0.78
C ASP A 91 1.43 -9.58 1.11
N ALA A 92 2.54 -9.44 0.37
CA ALA A 92 3.49 -8.36 0.60
C ALA A 92 2.87 -7.00 0.29
N ASP A 93 2.21 -6.86 -0.84
CA ASP A 93 1.53 -5.63 -1.24
C ASP A 93 0.35 -5.30 -0.32
N LEU A 94 -0.41 -6.30 0.11
CA LEU A 94 -1.52 -6.10 1.03
C LEU A 94 -1.03 -5.63 2.40
N THR A 95 0.04 -6.20 2.91
CA THR A 95 0.63 -5.79 4.18
C THR A 95 1.09 -4.33 4.12
N GLU A 96 1.78 -3.94 3.06
CA GLU A 96 2.20 -2.56 2.86
C GLU A 96 1.02 -1.60 2.64
N ALA A 97 -0.03 -2.05 1.94
CA ALA A 97 -1.26 -1.28 1.77
C ALA A 97 -1.95 -1.00 3.11
N VAL A 98 -2.06 -2.00 3.97
CA VAL A 98 -2.63 -1.83 5.31
C VAL A 98 -1.80 -0.85 6.15
N LYS A 99 -0.48 -0.95 6.12
CA LYS A 99 0.39 0.01 6.79
C LYS A 99 0.19 1.43 6.28
N LEU A 100 0.05 1.60 4.97
CA LEU A 100 -0.21 2.89 4.35
C LEU A 100 -1.56 3.47 4.80
N ILE A 101 -2.59 2.65 4.84
CA ILE A 101 -3.93 3.05 5.33
C ILE A 101 -3.85 3.50 6.79
N LEU A 102 -3.18 2.75 7.63
CA LEU A 102 -3.03 3.08 9.06
C LEU A 102 -2.18 4.34 9.30
N ALA A 103 -1.38 4.75 8.35
CA ALA A 103 -0.59 5.99 8.39
C ALA A 103 -1.34 7.21 7.84
N SER A 104 -2.57 7.03 7.42
CA SER A 104 -3.38 8.10 6.83
C SER A 104 -3.83 9.18 7.80
#